data_6f5d3d04cc6642a2d7c78f32fd789d41
#
_entry.id   6f5d3d04cc6642a2d7c78f32fd789d41
#
_cell.length_a   1.000
_cell.length_b   1.000
_cell.length_c   1.000
_cell.angle_alpha   90.00
_cell.angle_beta   90.00
_cell.angle_gamma   90.00
#
_symmetry.space_group_name_H-M   'P 1'
#
loop_
_entity.id
_entity.type
_entity.pdbx_description
1 polymer ?
#
loop_
_entity_poly.entity_id
_entity_poly.type
_entity_poly.pdbx_seq_one_letter_code
_entity_poly.pdbx_strand_id
1 'polypeptide(L)'
;EYITQMTGITDLMLAKAPVIDEILPAFLEFAGQHNEVIIVAHNAPFDLSFLKSAAKELDITWPKYKTLDTVTIARQVLTKEEVPNCKLQTLAAYFGTKAQPNHRALDDALATTEILHALLERLGSFDVNTVESLMEFAKTAAHVQRQNYWGLSST
;
A
#
# COMPACT_ATOMS: atom_id res chain seq x y z
N GLU A 1 18.37 7.76 -15.08
CA GLU A 1 18.52 6.55 -15.93
C GLU A 1 17.95 5.29 -15.25
N TYR A 2 18.31 5.00 -13.99
CA TYR A 2 17.78 3.86 -13.25
C TYR A 2 16.25 3.92 -13.04
N ILE A 3 15.72 5.06 -12.62
CA ILE A 3 14.25 5.26 -12.41
C ILE A 3 13.50 5.07 -13.74
N THR A 4 14.01 5.62 -14.82
CA THR A 4 13.40 5.48 -16.16
C THR A 4 13.37 4.02 -16.63
N GLN A 5 14.46 3.27 -16.38
CA GLN A 5 14.49 1.84 -16.71
C GLN A 5 13.48 1.03 -15.90
N MET A 6 13.28 1.35 -14.63
CA MET A 6 12.38 0.65 -13.73
C MET A 6 10.90 0.99 -13.99
N THR A 7 10.58 2.27 -14.16
CA THR A 7 9.20 2.78 -14.22
C THR A 7 8.73 3.12 -15.63
N GLY A 8 9.65 3.28 -16.59
CA GLY A 8 9.35 3.81 -17.92
C GLY A 8 9.03 5.31 -17.93
N ILE A 9 9.19 6.02 -16.81
CA ILE A 9 8.96 7.47 -16.73
C ILE A 9 10.19 8.20 -17.27
N THR A 10 9.99 9.00 -18.32
CA THR A 10 11.05 9.79 -18.98
C THR A 10 11.00 11.25 -18.55
N ASP A 11 12.13 11.97 -18.70
CA ASP A 11 12.20 13.40 -18.42
C ASP A 11 11.21 14.21 -19.28
N LEU A 12 10.93 13.76 -20.51
CA LEU A 12 9.93 14.39 -21.38
C LEU A 12 8.50 14.24 -20.82
N MET A 13 8.19 13.13 -20.17
CA MET A 13 6.91 12.93 -19.49
C MET A 13 6.81 13.83 -18.26
N LEU A 14 7.90 13.92 -17.47
CA LEU A 14 7.96 14.76 -16.29
C LEU A 14 7.84 16.25 -16.60
N ALA A 15 8.45 16.70 -17.70
CA ALA A 15 8.37 18.11 -18.12
C ALA A 15 6.94 18.62 -18.40
N LYS A 16 6.00 17.70 -18.62
CA LYS A 16 4.57 17.99 -18.88
C LYS A 16 3.66 17.57 -17.73
N ALA A 17 4.21 16.93 -16.71
CA ALA A 17 3.42 16.48 -15.56
C ALA A 17 3.13 17.66 -14.62
N PRO A 18 1.96 17.68 -13.97
CA PRO A 18 1.69 18.67 -12.95
C PRO A 18 2.63 18.45 -11.74
N VAL A 19 2.92 19.53 -11.05
CA VAL A 19 3.81 19.53 -9.89
C VAL A 19 3.07 19.14 -8.60
N ILE A 20 3.82 18.80 -7.56
CA ILE A 20 3.25 18.27 -6.32
C ILE A 20 2.34 19.26 -5.59
N ASP A 21 2.60 20.55 -5.70
CA ASP A 21 1.80 21.65 -5.15
C ASP A 21 0.40 21.76 -5.79
N GLU A 22 0.23 21.29 -7.02
CA GLU A 22 -1.09 21.15 -7.67
C GLU A 22 -1.75 19.82 -7.33
N ILE A 23 -0.97 18.74 -7.32
CA ILE A 23 -1.49 17.36 -7.18
C ILE A 23 -1.88 17.04 -5.74
N LEU A 24 -1.13 17.47 -4.74
CA LEU A 24 -1.42 17.10 -3.36
C LEU A 24 -2.75 17.67 -2.86
N PRO A 25 -3.09 18.95 -3.08
CA PRO A 25 -4.43 19.47 -2.74
C PRO A 25 -5.56 18.72 -3.48
N ALA A 26 -5.38 18.44 -4.79
CA ALA A 26 -6.37 17.69 -5.58
C ALA A 26 -6.54 16.25 -5.05
N PHE A 27 -5.46 15.60 -4.65
CA PHE A 27 -5.52 14.29 -3.99
C PHE A 27 -6.29 14.33 -2.68
N LEU A 28 -6.04 15.35 -1.83
CA LEU A 28 -6.73 15.48 -0.54
C LEU A 28 -8.22 15.78 -0.73
N GLU A 29 -8.57 16.59 -1.73
CA GLU A 29 -9.96 16.83 -2.12
C GLU A 29 -10.64 15.54 -2.62
N PHE A 30 -9.99 14.79 -3.48
CA PHE A 30 -10.47 13.49 -3.98
C PHE A 30 -10.63 12.48 -2.84
N ALA A 31 -9.66 12.37 -1.94
CA ALA A 31 -9.71 11.45 -0.81
C ALA A 31 -10.83 11.79 0.19
N GLY A 32 -11.19 13.06 0.32
CA GLY A 32 -12.31 13.51 1.16
C GLY A 32 -12.00 13.47 2.67
N GLN A 33 -13.05 13.35 3.48
CA GLN A 33 -12.95 13.46 4.94
C GLN A 33 -12.21 12.26 5.54
N HIS A 34 -11.20 12.55 6.37
CA HIS A 34 -10.30 11.53 6.95
C HIS A 34 -10.98 10.50 7.89
N ASN A 35 -12.16 10.79 8.40
CA ASN A 35 -12.93 9.87 9.25
C ASN A 35 -13.77 8.85 8.44
N GLU A 36 -13.97 9.09 7.15
CA GLU A 36 -14.78 8.26 6.25
C GLU A 36 -13.92 7.40 5.31
N VAL A 37 -12.62 7.67 5.26
CA VAL A 37 -11.72 7.07 4.29
C VAL A 37 -10.60 6.28 4.98
N ILE A 38 -10.27 5.16 4.38
CA ILE A 38 -9.07 4.37 4.71
C ILE A 38 -8.16 4.39 3.49
N ILE A 39 -6.94 4.90 3.66
CA ILE A 39 -5.93 4.81 2.61
C ILE A 39 -5.33 3.41 2.64
N VAL A 40 -5.42 2.72 1.52
CA VAL A 40 -4.83 1.39 1.34
C VAL A 40 -3.63 1.47 0.41
N ALA A 41 -2.53 0.86 0.79
CA ALA A 41 -1.35 0.73 -0.06
C ALA A 41 -0.61 -0.58 0.19
N HIS A 42 0.27 -0.96 -0.74
CA HIS A 42 1.17 -2.09 -0.59
C HIS A 42 2.54 -1.60 -0.16
N ASN A 43 2.91 -1.82 1.10
CA ASN A 43 4.02 -1.17 1.78
C ASN A 43 3.74 0.32 2.05
N ALA A 44 2.57 0.58 2.63
CA ALA A 44 2.02 1.92 2.88
C ALA A 44 2.99 2.93 3.54
N PRO A 45 3.93 2.56 4.44
CA PRO A 45 4.90 3.49 4.98
C PRO A 45 5.74 4.20 3.92
N PHE A 46 6.04 3.53 2.80
CA PHE A 46 6.81 4.10 1.70
C PHE A 46 6.05 5.26 1.03
N ASP A 47 4.85 4.99 0.52
CA ASP A 47 4.02 6.00 -0.18
C ASP A 47 3.64 7.16 0.73
N LEU A 48 3.24 6.85 1.96
CA LEU A 48 2.87 7.87 2.94
C LEU A 48 4.04 8.77 3.36
N SER A 49 5.28 8.28 3.30
CA SER A 49 6.45 9.11 3.60
C SER A 49 6.60 10.25 2.61
N PHE A 50 6.39 9.99 1.31
CA PHE A 50 6.44 11.00 0.25
C PHE A 50 5.29 12.01 0.39
N LEU A 51 4.06 11.52 0.54
CA LEU A 51 2.89 12.39 0.67
C LEU A 51 2.97 13.32 1.90
N LYS A 52 3.42 12.78 3.04
CA LYS A 52 3.61 13.58 4.27
C LYS A 52 4.77 14.56 4.16
N SER A 53 5.84 14.20 3.45
CA SER A 53 6.95 15.12 3.19
C SER A 53 6.49 16.29 2.32
N ALA A 54 5.78 15.99 1.23
CA ALA A 54 5.21 17.01 0.36
C ALA A 54 4.22 17.93 1.11
N ALA A 55 3.34 17.37 1.93
CA ALA A 55 2.41 18.15 2.75
C ALA A 55 3.16 19.12 3.68
N LYS A 56 4.24 18.64 4.30
CA LYS A 56 5.09 19.47 5.17
C LYS A 56 5.79 20.60 4.40
N GLU A 57 6.30 20.31 3.21
CA GLU A 57 6.97 21.32 2.36
C GLU A 57 6.00 22.40 1.87
N LEU A 58 4.74 22.04 1.67
CA LEU A 58 3.68 22.95 1.23
C LEU A 58 2.89 23.60 2.39
N ASP A 59 3.33 23.39 3.64
CA ASP A 59 2.62 23.86 4.86
C ASP A 59 1.15 23.38 4.92
N ILE A 60 0.88 22.20 4.37
CA ILE A 60 -0.44 21.55 4.41
C ILE A 60 -0.47 20.57 5.58
N THR A 61 -1.47 20.71 6.45
CA THR A 61 -1.69 19.74 7.53
C THR A 61 -2.17 18.42 6.96
N TRP A 62 -1.36 17.36 7.11
CA TRP A 62 -1.74 16.01 6.67
C TRP A 62 -2.93 15.50 7.50
N PRO A 63 -4.03 15.09 6.87
CA PRO A 63 -5.19 14.58 7.58
C PRO A 63 -4.87 13.26 8.30
N LYS A 64 -5.61 12.98 9.38
CA LYS A 64 -5.45 11.75 10.19
C LYS A 64 -6.15 10.55 9.54
N TYR A 65 -5.85 10.27 8.28
CA TYR A 65 -6.40 9.09 7.61
C TYR A 65 -6.04 7.79 8.34
N LYS A 66 -6.99 6.90 8.46
CA LYS A 66 -6.71 5.50 8.76
C LYS A 66 -5.94 4.91 7.58
N THR A 67 -4.99 4.04 7.85
CA THR A 67 -4.16 3.42 6.81
C THR A 67 -4.15 1.92 6.98
N LEU A 68 -4.30 1.22 5.86
CA LEU A 68 -4.21 -0.23 5.78
C LEU A 68 -3.05 -0.61 4.86
N ASP A 69 -2.14 -1.44 5.36
CA ASP A 69 -1.00 -1.95 4.59
C ASP A 69 -1.24 -3.40 4.22
N THR A 70 -1.42 -3.67 2.93
CA THR A 70 -1.67 -5.04 2.44
C THR A 70 -0.50 -5.98 2.68
N VAL A 71 0.75 -5.50 2.74
CA VAL A 71 1.92 -6.32 3.13
C VAL A 71 1.78 -6.81 4.56
N THR A 72 1.37 -5.92 5.46
CA THR A 72 1.17 -6.26 6.87
C THR A 72 0.10 -7.33 7.05
N ILE A 73 -1.02 -7.22 6.34
CA ILE A 73 -2.08 -8.23 6.37
C ILE A 73 -1.61 -9.54 5.74
N ALA A 74 -1.03 -9.48 4.54
CA ALA A 74 -0.57 -10.67 3.82
C ALA A 74 0.38 -11.52 4.67
N ARG A 75 1.30 -10.89 5.39
CA ARG A 75 2.24 -11.56 6.29
C ARG A 75 1.58 -12.26 7.47
N GLN A 76 0.35 -11.95 7.82
CA GLN A 76 -0.39 -12.59 8.92
C GLN A 76 -1.27 -13.74 8.45
N VAL A 77 -1.81 -13.63 7.24
CA VAL A 77 -2.79 -14.58 6.72
C VAL A 77 -2.21 -15.58 5.75
N LEU A 78 -0.97 -15.34 5.27
CA LEU A 78 -0.26 -16.26 4.36
C LEU A 78 0.93 -16.89 5.08
N THR A 79 1.19 -18.15 4.77
CA THR A 79 2.35 -18.89 5.27
C THR A 79 3.53 -18.80 4.30
N LYS A 80 4.73 -19.16 4.79
CA LYS A 80 5.94 -19.21 3.94
C LYS A 80 5.88 -20.33 2.90
N GLU A 81 5.09 -21.34 3.13
CA GLU A 81 4.84 -22.45 2.21
C GLU A 81 3.94 -22.00 1.05
N GLU A 82 3.05 -21.06 1.29
CA GLU A 82 2.17 -20.51 0.26
C GLU A 82 2.88 -19.50 -0.64
N VAL A 83 3.65 -18.60 -0.04
CA VAL A 83 4.37 -17.54 -0.78
C VAL A 83 5.78 -17.34 -0.24
N PRO A 84 6.81 -17.23 -1.08
CA PRO A 84 8.19 -17.02 -0.65
C PRO A 84 8.41 -15.62 -0.04
N ASN A 85 7.58 -14.66 -0.39
CA ASN A 85 7.61 -13.28 0.13
C ASN A 85 6.28 -12.56 -0.17
N CYS A 86 6.08 -11.39 0.44
CA CYS A 86 4.89 -10.56 0.24
C CYS A 86 5.16 -9.35 -0.67
N LYS A 87 5.99 -9.48 -1.71
CA LYS A 87 6.14 -8.46 -2.75
C LYS A 87 4.87 -8.41 -3.61
N LEU A 88 4.57 -7.25 -4.17
CA LEU A 88 3.36 -7.04 -4.97
C LEU A 88 3.25 -8.05 -6.11
N GLN A 89 4.33 -8.26 -6.88
CA GLN A 89 4.38 -9.23 -7.98
C GLN A 89 4.13 -10.66 -7.50
N THR A 90 4.68 -11.04 -6.33
CA THR A 90 4.50 -12.38 -5.77
C THR A 90 3.06 -12.62 -5.37
N LEU A 91 2.43 -11.64 -4.68
CA LEU A 91 1.04 -11.75 -4.28
C LEU A 91 0.09 -11.68 -5.48
N ALA A 92 0.38 -10.84 -6.48
CA ALA A 92 -0.39 -10.77 -7.71
C ALA A 92 -0.40 -12.12 -8.44
N ALA A 93 0.76 -12.77 -8.56
CA ALA A 93 0.86 -14.10 -9.15
C ALA A 93 0.13 -15.17 -8.32
N TYR A 94 0.27 -15.13 -6.99
CA TYR A 94 -0.37 -16.09 -6.09
C TYR A 94 -1.90 -16.00 -6.11
N PHE A 95 -2.45 -14.80 -6.09
CA PHE A 95 -3.90 -14.57 -6.14
C PHE A 95 -4.48 -14.54 -7.56
N GLY A 96 -3.63 -14.56 -8.58
CA GLY A 96 -4.06 -14.56 -9.98
C GLY A 96 -4.75 -13.24 -10.39
N THR A 97 -4.21 -12.10 -9.96
CA THR A 97 -4.77 -10.79 -10.28
C THR A 97 -4.78 -10.53 -11.79
N LYS A 98 -5.79 -9.84 -12.29
CA LYS A 98 -5.88 -9.41 -13.69
C LYS A 98 -4.89 -8.31 -13.99
N ALA A 99 -4.80 -7.33 -13.08
CA ALA A 99 -3.78 -6.29 -13.14
C ALA A 99 -2.42 -6.87 -12.77
N GLN A 100 -1.42 -6.62 -13.61
CA GLN A 100 -0.06 -7.12 -13.38
C GLN A 100 0.85 -5.98 -12.95
N PRO A 101 1.49 -6.07 -11.76
CA PRO A 101 2.42 -5.05 -11.29
C PRO A 101 3.61 -4.91 -12.23
N ASN A 102 3.89 -3.67 -12.64
CA ASN A 102 4.93 -3.36 -13.62
C ASN A 102 5.67 -2.04 -13.31
N HIS A 103 5.57 -1.56 -12.06
CA HIS A 103 6.09 -0.27 -11.61
C HIS A 103 5.40 0.95 -12.26
N ARG A 104 4.18 0.76 -12.78
CA ARG A 104 3.26 1.81 -13.16
C ARG A 104 2.24 1.99 -12.05
N ALA A 105 2.12 3.21 -11.52
CA ALA A 105 1.31 3.48 -10.34
C ALA A 105 -0.15 2.99 -10.44
N LEU A 106 -0.78 3.14 -11.62
CA LEU A 106 -2.14 2.69 -11.83
C LEU A 106 -2.25 1.15 -11.82
N ASP A 107 -1.36 0.46 -12.53
CA ASP A 107 -1.37 -1.02 -12.59
C ASP A 107 -1.07 -1.62 -11.22
N ASP A 108 -0.10 -1.03 -10.49
CA ASP A 108 0.25 -1.44 -9.13
C ASP A 108 -0.91 -1.18 -8.15
N ALA A 109 -1.63 -0.06 -8.28
CA ALA A 109 -2.81 0.25 -7.47
C ALA A 109 -3.98 -0.70 -7.76
N LEU A 110 -4.23 -1.04 -9.03
CA LEU A 110 -5.25 -2.02 -9.42
C LEU A 110 -4.91 -3.41 -8.88
N ALA A 111 -3.66 -3.86 -9.03
CA ALA A 111 -3.21 -5.13 -8.45
C ALA A 111 -3.34 -5.13 -6.91
N THR A 112 -2.99 -4.02 -6.26
CA THR A 112 -3.16 -3.87 -4.80
C THR A 112 -4.62 -3.98 -4.39
N THR A 113 -5.54 -3.43 -5.17
CA THR A 113 -6.98 -3.54 -4.91
C THR A 113 -7.48 -4.98 -5.02
N GLU A 114 -7.06 -5.71 -6.06
CA GLU A 114 -7.44 -7.12 -6.23
C GLU A 114 -6.84 -8.00 -5.12
N ILE A 115 -5.59 -7.76 -4.73
CA ILE A 115 -4.94 -8.43 -3.60
C ILE A 115 -5.68 -8.12 -2.29
N LEU A 116 -6.09 -6.87 -2.07
CA LEU A 116 -6.89 -6.52 -0.89
C LEU A 116 -8.18 -7.35 -0.83
N HIS A 117 -8.92 -7.45 -1.92
CA HIS A 117 -10.14 -8.26 -1.97
C HIS A 117 -9.88 -9.73 -1.61
N ALA A 118 -8.84 -10.34 -2.18
CA ALA A 118 -8.46 -11.72 -1.86
C ALA A 118 -8.04 -11.89 -0.39
N LEU A 119 -7.33 -10.92 0.17
CA LEU A 119 -6.97 -10.90 1.59
C LEU A 119 -8.21 -10.74 2.50
N LEU A 120 -9.18 -9.90 2.11
CA LEU A 120 -10.43 -9.74 2.86
C LEU A 120 -11.26 -11.03 2.89
N GLU A 121 -11.36 -11.74 1.76
CA GLU A 121 -12.00 -13.06 1.71
C GLU A 121 -11.32 -14.03 2.69
N ARG A 122 -10.00 -14.03 2.71
CA ARG A 122 -9.23 -14.89 3.59
C ARG A 122 -9.38 -14.52 5.08
N LEU A 123 -9.50 -13.23 5.38
CA LEU A 123 -9.71 -12.71 6.73
C LEU A 123 -11.06 -13.13 7.33
N GLY A 124 -12.06 -13.48 6.52
CA GLY A 124 -13.30 -14.05 6.99
C GLY A 124 -13.10 -15.31 7.83
N SER A 125 -12.09 -16.13 7.54
CA SER A 125 -11.73 -17.30 8.35
C SER A 125 -11.06 -16.98 9.69
N PHE A 126 -10.71 -15.72 9.93
CA PHE A 126 -10.15 -15.18 11.16
C PHE A 126 -11.17 -14.34 11.97
N ASP A 127 -12.47 -14.45 11.64
CA ASP A 127 -13.55 -13.65 12.22
C ASP A 127 -13.39 -12.12 12.03
N VAL A 128 -12.63 -11.70 11.03
CA VAL A 128 -12.41 -10.29 10.68
C VAL A 128 -13.43 -9.89 9.61
N ASN A 129 -14.62 -9.44 10.06
CA ASN A 129 -15.78 -9.21 9.19
C ASN A 129 -16.27 -7.75 9.18
N THR A 130 -15.61 -6.86 9.93
CA THR A 130 -15.95 -5.43 10.00
C THR A 130 -14.71 -4.57 9.80
N VAL A 131 -14.92 -3.30 9.47
CA VAL A 131 -13.82 -2.33 9.35
C VAL A 131 -13.06 -2.19 10.68
N GLU A 132 -13.77 -2.19 11.79
CA GLU A 132 -13.18 -2.09 13.13
C GLU A 132 -12.29 -3.28 13.42
N SER A 133 -12.78 -4.51 13.19
CA SER A 133 -11.99 -5.75 13.41
C SER A 133 -10.79 -5.81 12.44
N LEU A 134 -10.93 -5.34 11.19
CA LEU A 134 -9.85 -5.26 10.23
C LEU A 134 -8.74 -4.30 10.70
N MET A 135 -9.12 -3.12 11.18
CA MET A 135 -8.16 -2.13 11.66
C MET A 135 -7.45 -2.59 12.92
N GLU A 136 -8.14 -3.31 13.81
CA GLU A 136 -7.53 -3.90 15.00
C GLU A 136 -6.59 -5.06 14.63
N PHE A 137 -7.01 -5.95 13.73
CA PHE A 137 -6.17 -7.01 13.19
C PHE A 137 -4.88 -6.45 12.58
N ALA A 138 -4.98 -5.41 11.75
CA ALA A 138 -3.82 -4.77 11.12
C ALA A 138 -2.84 -4.17 12.14
N LYS A 139 -3.33 -3.60 13.26
CA LYS A 139 -2.47 -3.09 14.35
C LYS A 139 -1.73 -4.22 15.06
N THR A 140 -2.43 -5.27 15.40
CA THR A 140 -1.86 -6.46 16.06
C THR A 140 -0.84 -7.13 15.17
N ALA A 141 -1.16 -7.29 13.88
CA ALA A 141 -0.28 -7.80 12.86
C ALA A 141 1.04 -7.01 12.78
N ALA A 142 0.98 -5.69 12.76
CA ALA A 142 2.15 -4.83 12.72
C ALA A 142 3.03 -4.95 13.98
N HIS A 143 2.42 -5.18 15.14
CA HIS A 143 3.16 -5.39 16.41
C HIS A 143 3.89 -6.73 16.42
N VAL A 144 3.24 -7.81 16.07
CA VAL A 144 3.81 -9.17 16.02
C VAL A 144 4.93 -9.26 14.99
N GLN A 145 4.82 -8.61 13.85
CA GLN A 145 5.85 -8.61 12.80
C GLN A 145 7.15 -7.92 13.23
N ARG A 146 7.09 -6.94 14.13
CA ARG A 146 8.31 -6.34 14.72
C ARG A 146 9.08 -7.33 15.59
N GLN A 147 8.43 -8.37 16.08
CA GLN A 147 9.04 -9.35 16.97
C GLN A 147 9.51 -10.62 16.26
N ASN A 148 8.93 -11.03 15.13
CA ASN A 148 9.11 -12.42 14.72
C ASN A 148 9.27 -12.76 13.24
N TYR A 149 9.14 -11.88 12.21
CA TYR A 149 8.97 -12.48 10.88
C TYR A 149 9.60 -11.82 9.65
N TRP A 150 9.77 -12.62 8.61
CA TRP A 150 10.07 -12.33 7.22
C TRP A 150 11.41 -11.65 6.91
N GLY A 151 12.48 -12.07 7.57
CA GLY A 151 13.85 -11.70 7.17
C GLY A 151 14.52 -10.63 8.01
N LEU A 152 14.00 -10.33 9.18
CA LEU A 152 14.76 -9.70 10.25
C LEU A 152 15.34 -10.79 11.15
N SER A 153 16.04 -11.76 10.57
CA SER A 153 17.06 -12.47 11.32
C SER A 153 18.23 -11.52 11.48
N SER A 154 18.40 -11.03 12.70
CA SER A 154 19.63 -10.49 13.21
C SER A 154 20.80 -11.40 12.80
N THR A 155 21.68 -10.92 11.98
CA THR A 155 23.09 -11.23 11.96
C THR A 155 23.83 -10.02 12.44
#